data_2ff01824f35b88bb52bf222007654e22
#
_entry.id   2ff01824f35b88bb52bf222007654e22
#
_cell.length_a   1.000
_cell.length_b   1.000
_cell.length_c   1.000
_cell.angle_alpha   90.00
_cell.angle_beta   90.00
_cell.angle_gamma   90.00
#
_symmetry.space_group_name_H-M   'P 1'
#
loop_
_entity.id
_entity.type
_entity.pdbx_description
1 polymer ?
#
loop_
_entity_poly.entity_id
_entity_poly.type
_entity_poly.pdbx_seq_one_letter_code
_entity_poly.pdbx_strand_id
1 'polypeptide(L)'
;MPYIGNTPADKFLTLAKQNFSTSATTSYTLDSAVSSTQDIALFINNVRQSPVDAYTVSGTALTLTSATAGTDEMYCVYLGKTVGTVSPASDSVTTAMIQSNAVNNAKMADDAIGLAELSATGTVSSSTFLRGDNSWAASGGITEFDQWRLTTSFTGDAVPIASNLERVDTTGFEKIGTGMTNSSGVFSFPSTGKWWVIYTGVQDSANSENNCDYRLQVATDGSSFAAIGVSVASASAGGSNEYQSSTCSFLFDVTNTTTHKVQFAVYQADDSNSTVGNTDRNFTSMTFIRIGDT
;
A
#
# COMPACT_ATOMS: atom_id res chain seq x y z
N MET A 1 -9.42 -10.28 -44.50
CA MET A 1 -9.21 -10.48 -43.06
C MET A 1 -7.88 -11.20 -42.89
N PRO A 2 -6.97 -10.77 -42.08
CA PRO A 2 -5.78 -11.55 -41.79
C PRO A 2 -6.21 -12.84 -41.08
N TYR A 3 -5.60 -13.95 -41.46
CA TYR A 3 -5.83 -15.26 -40.86
C TYR A 3 -5.32 -15.21 -39.41
N ILE A 4 -6.24 -15.38 -38.43
CA ILE A 4 -5.90 -15.43 -36.99
C ILE A 4 -5.68 -16.92 -36.68
N GLY A 5 -4.45 -17.34 -36.79
CA GLY A 5 -4.02 -18.69 -36.47
C GLY A 5 -2.62 -18.95 -37.00
N ASN A 6 -2.04 -20.05 -36.56
CA ASN A 6 -0.77 -20.50 -37.13
C ASN A 6 -0.99 -20.77 -38.61
N THR A 7 -0.17 -20.20 -39.51
CA THR A 7 -0.16 -20.57 -40.92
C THR A 7 -0.03 -22.08 -41.01
N PRO A 8 -0.95 -22.78 -41.71
CA PRO A 8 -0.79 -24.21 -41.91
C PRO A 8 0.60 -24.47 -42.49
N ALA A 9 1.39 -25.30 -41.82
CA ALA A 9 2.66 -25.69 -42.37
C ALA A 9 2.35 -26.54 -43.63
N ASP A 10 2.71 -26.07 -44.83
CA ASP A 10 2.69 -26.80 -46.08
C ASP A 10 3.74 -27.94 -46.03
N LYS A 11 3.69 -28.76 -44.99
CA LYS A 11 4.62 -29.88 -44.80
C LYS A 11 3.81 -31.16 -44.66
N PHE A 12 3.97 -32.04 -45.61
CA PHE A 12 3.59 -33.43 -45.42
C PHE A 12 4.31 -33.96 -44.20
N LEU A 13 3.57 -34.30 -43.14
CA LEU A 13 4.14 -35.03 -42.02
C LEU A 13 4.35 -36.48 -42.49
N THR A 14 5.60 -36.90 -42.55
CA THR A 14 5.92 -38.31 -42.79
C THR A 14 5.32 -39.14 -41.68
N LEU A 15 4.48 -40.10 -42.01
CA LEU A 15 3.91 -41.06 -41.06
C LEU A 15 5.06 -41.92 -40.54
N ALA A 16 5.14 -42.05 -39.19
CA ALA A 16 6.18 -42.86 -38.57
C ALA A 16 5.91 -44.36 -38.88
N LYS A 17 6.99 -45.08 -39.23
CA LYS A 17 6.97 -46.54 -39.39
C LYS A 17 7.82 -47.15 -38.27
N GLN A 18 7.28 -48.18 -37.65
CA GLN A 18 8.00 -48.99 -36.68
C GLN A 18 8.11 -50.43 -37.20
N ASN A 19 9.33 -50.99 -37.19
CA ASN A 19 9.56 -52.40 -37.50
C ASN A 19 9.63 -53.20 -36.20
N PHE A 20 9.15 -54.43 -36.20
CA PHE A 20 9.20 -55.32 -35.05
C PHE A 20 10.14 -56.50 -35.31
N SER A 21 10.89 -56.88 -34.29
CA SER A 21 11.56 -58.16 -34.29
C SER A 21 10.56 -59.26 -33.92
N THR A 22 10.24 -60.12 -34.88
CA THR A 22 9.23 -61.17 -34.72
C THR A 22 9.79 -62.37 -33.98
N SER A 23 8.95 -63.03 -33.19
CA SER A 23 9.22 -64.25 -32.47
C SER A 23 7.90 -64.98 -32.24
N ALA A 24 7.89 -66.17 -31.66
CA ALA A 24 6.66 -66.93 -31.36
C ALA A 24 5.90 -66.29 -30.16
N THR A 25 5.47 -65.00 -30.35
CA THR A 25 4.73 -64.21 -29.35
C THR A 25 3.57 -63.48 -29.98
N THR A 26 2.57 -63.17 -29.17
CA THR A 26 1.42 -62.32 -29.55
C THR A 26 1.57 -60.90 -29.02
N SER A 27 2.54 -60.62 -28.14
CA SER A 27 2.67 -59.33 -27.43
C SER A 27 3.87 -58.55 -27.95
N TYR A 28 3.62 -57.31 -28.35
CA TYR A 28 4.59 -56.37 -28.87
C TYR A 28 4.39 -54.99 -28.23
N THR A 29 5.41 -54.14 -28.32
CA THR A 29 5.35 -52.79 -27.79
C THR A 29 5.50 -51.79 -28.92
N LEU A 30 4.62 -50.80 -28.96
CA LEU A 30 4.69 -49.67 -29.86
C LEU A 30 5.64 -48.61 -29.30
N ASP A 31 6.40 -47.95 -30.17
CA ASP A 31 7.29 -46.83 -29.81
C ASP A 31 6.49 -45.58 -29.36
N SER A 32 5.23 -45.46 -29.80
CA SER A 32 4.35 -44.39 -29.42
C SER A 32 2.99 -44.93 -29.01
N ALA A 33 2.45 -44.38 -27.92
CA ALA A 33 1.09 -44.75 -27.50
C ALA A 33 0.06 -44.24 -28.51
N VAL A 34 -0.97 -45.05 -28.77
CA VAL A 34 -2.09 -44.72 -29.62
C VAL A 34 -3.40 -44.80 -28.84
N SER A 35 -4.40 -44.06 -29.26
CA SER A 35 -5.72 -43.98 -28.59
C SER A 35 -6.65 -45.11 -28.98
N SER A 36 -6.44 -45.67 -30.17
CA SER A 36 -7.33 -46.67 -30.78
C SER A 36 -6.52 -47.67 -31.61
N THR A 37 -7.02 -48.91 -31.72
CA THR A 37 -6.46 -49.93 -32.59
C THR A 37 -6.39 -49.49 -34.06
N GLN A 38 -7.29 -48.62 -34.48
CA GLN A 38 -7.35 -48.08 -35.84
C GLN A 38 -6.30 -46.99 -36.09
N ASP A 39 -5.62 -46.46 -35.09
CA ASP A 39 -4.58 -45.41 -35.24
C ASP A 39 -3.29 -45.93 -35.87
N ILE A 40 -3.16 -47.24 -36.04
CA ILE A 40 -2.05 -47.86 -36.79
C ILE A 40 -2.55 -48.71 -37.92
N ALA A 41 -1.74 -48.84 -38.95
CA ALA A 41 -1.86 -49.92 -39.96
C ALA A 41 -0.77 -50.93 -39.72
N LEU A 42 -1.15 -52.15 -39.29
CA LEU A 42 -0.21 -53.23 -39.04
C LEU A 42 -0.09 -54.14 -40.26
N PHE A 43 1.14 -54.53 -40.60
CA PHE A 43 1.45 -55.42 -41.71
C PHE A 43 2.31 -56.58 -41.23
N ILE A 44 1.95 -57.76 -41.65
CA ILE A 44 2.73 -59.00 -41.47
C ILE A 44 2.96 -59.60 -42.86
N ASN A 45 4.22 -59.83 -43.20
CA ASN A 45 4.61 -60.27 -44.55
C ASN A 45 4.00 -59.43 -45.68
N ASN A 46 3.95 -58.07 -45.47
CA ASN A 46 3.33 -57.10 -46.38
C ASN A 46 1.83 -57.23 -46.56
N VAL A 47 1.14 -58.09 -45.78
CA VAL A 47 -0.30 -58.19 -45.72
C VAL A 47 -0.85 -57.37 -44.59
N ARG A 48 -1.75 -56.38 -44.90
CA ARG A 48 -2.41 -55.57 -43.88
C ARG A 48 -3.32 -56.44 -43.00
N GLN A 49 -3.16 -56.29 -41.71
CA GLN A 49 -3.95 -56.97 -40.70
C GLN A 49 -5.24 -56.15 -40.39
N SER A 50 -6.36 -56.84 -40.15
CA SER A 50 -7.61 -56.19 -39.74
C SER A 50 -7.53 -55.70 -38.32
N PRO A 51 -7.78 -54.41 -38.07
CA PRO A 51 -7.84 -53.90 -36.68
C PRO A 51 -9.02 -54.56 -35.95
N VAL A 52 -8.81 -54.86 -34.66
CA VAL A 52 -9.75 -55.50 -33.73
C VAL A 52 -9.85 -57.00 -33.94
N ASP A 53 -9.88 -57.49 -35.20
CA ASP A 53 -9.98 -58.92 -35.49
C ASP A 53 -8.65 -59.64 -35.40
N ALA A 54 -7.61 -59.07 -36.02
CA ALA A 54 -6.27 -59.71 -36.05
C ALA A 54 -5.33 -59.14 -34.95
N TYR A 55 -5.59 -57.95 -34.47
CA TYR A 55 -4.82 -57.34 -33.40
C TYR A 55 -5.63 -56.29 -32.62
N THR A 56 -5.21 -56.03 -31.39
CA THR A 56 -5.72 -54.95 -30.54
C THR A 56 -4.57 -54.13 -30.00
N VAL A 57 -4.84 -52.84 -29.70
CA VAL A 57 -3.86 -51.93 -29.09
C VAL A 57 -4.51 -51.20 -27.93
N SER A 58 -3.72 -51.11 -26.83
CA SER A 58 -4.05 -50.27 -25.67
C SER A 58 -2.81 -49.49 -25.24
N GLY A 59 -2.82 -48.20 -25.50
CA GLY A 59 -1.65 -47.38 -25.29
C GLY A 59 -0.45 -47.80 -26.16
N THR A 60 0.61 -48.35 -25.59
CA THR A 60 1.75 -48.93 -26.30
C THR A 60 1.70 -50.42 -26.43
N ALA A 61 0.74 -51.08 -25.80
CA ALA A 61 0.63 -52.54 -25.83
C ALA A 61 -0.09 -52.99 -27.11
N LEU A 62 0.59 -53.66 -28.00
CA LEU A 62 0.06 -54.28 -29.21
C LEU A 62 -0.07 -55.80 -28.96
N THR A 63 -1.28 -56.34 -29.11
CA THR A 63 -1.57 -57.76 -28.94
C THR A 63 -2.13 -58.35 -30.21
N LEU A 64 -1.52 -59.38 -30.76
CA LEU A 64 -1.98 -60.15 -31.91
C LEU A 64 -2.93 -61.28 -31.47
N THR A 65 -3.86 -61.61 -32.31
CA THR A 65 -4.74 -62.77 -32.10
C THR A 65 -4.02 -64.11 -32.31
N SER A 66 -2.98 -64.13 -33.16
CA SER A 66 -2.12 -65.30 -33.40
C SER A 66 -0.65 -64.91 -33.31
N ALA A 67 0.19 -65.79 -32.81
CA ALA A 67 1.62 -65.56 -32.71
C ALA A 67 2.28 -65.50 -34.09
N THR A 68 3.25 -64.61 -34.27
CA THR A 68 4.11 -64.56 -35.46
C THR A 68 5.15 -65.68 -35.41
N ALA A 69 5.69 -66.05 -36.58
CA ALA A 69 6.92 -66.84 -36.67
C ALA A 69 8.15 -65.92 -36.65
N GLY A 70 9.27 -66.41 -36.22
CA GLY A 70 10.55 -65.65 -36.19
C GLY A 70 11.07 -65.27 -37.58
N THR A 71 10.47 -65.80 -38.62
CA THR A 71 10.76 -65.47 -40.04
C THR A 71 9.81 -64.44 -40.65
N ASP A 72 8.76 -64.03 -39.88
CA ASP A 72 7.82 -63.07 -40.40
C ASP A 72 8.42 -61.61 -40.36
N GLU A 73 8.16 -60.86 -41.40
CA GLU A 73 8.35 -59.41 -41.39
C GLU A 73 7.13 -58.73 -40.83
N MET A 74 7.28 -57.97 -39.75
CA MET A 74 6.21 -57.20 -39.16
C MET A 74 6.58 -55.75 -39.01
N TYR A 75 5.69 -54.87 -39.41
CA TYR A 75 5.81 -53.43 -39.18
C TYR A 75 4.44 -52.78 -39.01
N CYS A 76 4.40 -51.63 -38.37
CA CYS A 76 3.25 -50.76 -38.36
C CYS A 76 3.58 -49.39 -38.94
N VAL A 77 2.54 -48.71 -39.42
CA VAL A 77 2.56 -47.30 -39.79
C VAL A 77 1.53 -46.59 -38.93
N TYR A 78 1.95 -45.57 -38.24
CA TYR A 78 1.08 -44.74 -37.41
C TYR A 78 0.24 -43.84 -38.32
N LEU A 79 -1.10 -43.97 -38.33
CA LEU A 79 -2.02 -43.24 -39.18
C LEU A 79 -2.46 -41.89 -38.60
N GLY A 80 -2.27 -41.71 -37.32
CA GLY A 80 -2.58 -40.47 -36.61
C GLY A 80 -1.57 -40.15 -35.50
N LYS A 81 -1.49 -38.92 -35.14
CA LYS A 81 -0.84 -38.49 -33.92
C LYS A 81 -1.91 -38.16 -32.91
N THR A 82 -1.81 -38.68 -31.71
CA THR A 82 -2.55 -38.16 -30.56
C THR A 82 -2.14 -36.69 -30.41
N VAL A 83 -3.08 -35.78 -30.62
CA VAL A 83 -2.87 -34.39 -30.19
C VAL A 83 -3.05 -34.38 -28.68
N GLY A 84 -1.97 -34.63 -27.97
CA GLY A 84 -1.96 -34.36 -26.56
C GLY A 84 -2.29 -32.87 -26.34
N THR A 85 -3.00 -32.57 -25.29
CA THR A 85 -3.06 -31.21 -24.78
C THR A 85 -1.62 -30.74 -24.56
N VAL A 86 -1.13 -29.88 -25.43
CA VAL A 86 0.23 -29.35 -25.34
C VAL A 86 0.21 -28.39 -24.15
N SER A 87 0.57 -28.88 -22.97
CA SER A 87 1.02 -27.95 -21.93
C SER A 87 2.29 -27.27 -22.44
N PRO A 88 2.33 -25.96 -22.54
CA PRO A 88 3.59 -25.28 -22.89
C PRO A 88 4.71 -25.76 -21.95
N ALA A 89 5.89 -25.99 -22.47
CA ALA A 89 7.05 -26.28 -21.63
C ALA A 89 7.26 -25.14 -20.66
N SER A 90 7.83 -25.41 -19.49
CA SER A 90 8.19 -24.34 -18.54
C SER A 90 9.01 -23.27 -19.28
N ASP A 91 8.69 -22.00 -19.00
CA ASP A 91 9.34 -20.82 -19.57
C ASP A 91 9.22 -20.63 -21.08
N SER A 92 8.38 -21.45 -21.74
CA SER A 92 8.18 -21.35 -23.21
C SER A 92 7.26 -20.20 -23.63
N VAL A 93 6.46 -19.64 -22.71
CA VAL A 93 5.58 -18.49 -22.98
C VAL A 93 6.35 -17.22 -22.66
N THR A 94 6.83 -16.53 -23.67
CA THR A 94 7.55 -15.25 -23.51
C THR A 94 6.57 -14.07 -23.51
N THR A 95 7.04 -12.91 -23.04
CA THR A 95 6.25 -11.66 -23.07
C THR A 95 5.79 -11.27 -24.49
N ALA A 96 6.59 -11.59 -25.52
CA ALA A 96 6.25 -11.33 -26.91
C ALA A 96 5.07 -12.21 -27.42
N MET A 97 4.79 -13.34 -26.76
CA MET A 97 3.67 -14.22 -27.10
C MET A 97 2.36 -13.79 -26.45
N ILE A 98 2.43 -12.92 -25.43
CA ILE A 98 1.26 -12.36 -24.78
C ILE A 98 1.02 -10.98 -25.37
N GLN A 99 -0.01 -10.86 -26.20
CA GLN A 99 -0.37 -9.56 -26.79
C GLN A 99 -0.86 -8.60 -25.70
N SER A 100 -0.72 -7.29 -25.95
CA SER A 100 -1.29 -6.27 -25.09
C SER A 100 -2.78 -6.54 -24.84
N ASN A 101 -3.22 -6.45 -23.58
CA ASN A 101 -4.59 -6.73 -23.13
C ASN A 101 -5.07 -8.18 -23.35
N ALA A 102 -4.18 -9.12 -23.69
CA ALA A 102 -4.56 -10.53 -23.87
C ALA A 102 -4.98 -11.17 -22.53
N VAL A 103 -4.40 -10.75 -21.41
CA VAL A 103 -4.79 -11.12 -20.05
C VAL A 103 -5.68 -10.01 -19.49
N ASN A 104 -6.94 -10.31 -19.31
CA ASN A 104 -7.93 -9.41 -18.73
C ASN A 104 -8.59 -10.08 -17.51
N ASN A 105 -9.46 -9.36 -16.81
CA ASN A 105 -10.09 -9.84 -15.58
C ASN A 105 -10.81 -11.20 -15.75
N ALA A 106 -11.42 -11.46 -16.91
CA ALA A 106 -12.11 -12.72 -17.16
C ALA A 106 -11.17 -13.94 -17.32
N LYS A 107 -9.86 -13.69 -17.47
CA LYS A 107 -8.84 -14.74 -17.66
C LYS A 107 -7.96 -14.93 -16.42
N MET A 108 -8.16 -14.11 -15.42
CA MET A 108 -7.52 -14.28 -14.10
C MET A 108 -8.55 -14.87 -13.14
N ALA A 109 -8.16 -15.92 -12.45
CA ALA A 109 -8.98 -16.44 -11.36
C ALA A 109 -8.97 -15.43 -10.20
N ASP A 110 -10.01 -15.44 -9.37
CA ASP A 110 -10.01 -14.69 -8.14
C ASP A 110 -8.78 -15.09 -7.29
N ASP A 111 -8.14 -14.11 -6.66
CA ASP A 111 -6.93 -14.27 -5.87
C ASP A 111 -5.68 -14.79 -6.63
N ALA A 112 -5.71 -14.76 -7.98
CA ALA A 112 -4.56 -15.18 -8.81
C ALA A 112 -3.35 -14.24 -8.70
N ILE A 113 -3.55 -12.99 -8.29
CA ILE A 113 -2.51 -12.00 -8.06
C ILE A 113 -2.43 -11.71 -6.57
N GLY A 114 -1.43 -12.24 -5.93
CA GLY A 114 -1.11 -11.96 -4.53
C GLY A 114 -0.12 -10.82 -4.37
N LEU A 115 0.31 -10.59 -3.13
CA LEU A 115 1.29 -9.53 -2.82
C LEU A 115 2.68 -9.81 -3.41
N ALA A 116 3.02 -11.09 -3.61
CA ALA A 116 4.31 -11.49 -4.18
C ALA A 116 4.43 -11.16 -5.68
N GLU A 117 3.31 -11.14 -6.40
CA GLU A 117 3.25 -10.82 -7.83
C GLU A 117 3.18 -9.31 -8.10
N LEU A 118 2.87 -8.51 -7.07
CA LEU A 118 2.88 -7.06 -7.18
C LEU A 118 4.31 -6.55 -6.98
N SER A 119 4.93 -6.01 -8.04
CA SER A 119 6.24 -5.35 -7.96
C SER A 119 6.18 -4.01 -7.23
N ALA A 120 5.38 -3.93 -6.16
CA ALA A 120 5.21 -2.70 -5.40
C ALA A 120 6.39 -2.48 -4.44
N THR A 121 6.83 -1.24 -4.32
CA THR A 121 7.90 -0.84 -3.39
C THR A 121 7.34 -0.51 -2.01
N GLY A 122 8.18 -0.56 -0.98
CA GLY A 122 7.77 -0.30 0.41
C GLY A 122 7.37 -1.56 1.17
N THR A 123 6.85 -1.38 2.37
CA THR A 123 6.50 -2.49 3.27
C THR A 123 4.97 -2.60 3.41
N VAL A 124 4.46 -3.80 3.16
CA VAL A 124 3.05 -4.15 3.41
C VAL A 124 2.81 -4.27 4.91
N SER A 125 1.77 -3.63 5.40
CA SER A 125 1.31 -3.77 6.79
C SER A 125 -0.18 -3.47 6.90
N SER A 126 -0.78 -3.69 8.07
CA SER A 126 -2.18 -3.32 8.35
C SER A 126 -2.43 -1.81 8.32
N SER A 127 -1.37 -0.99 8.33
CA SER A 127 -1.44 0.48 8.31
C SER A 127 -1.00 1.08 6.97
N THR A 128 -0.69 0.25 5.95
CA THR A 128 -0.28 0.73 4.63
C THR A 128 -1.31 0.37 3.55
N PHE A 129 -1.41 1.18 2.52
CA PHE A 129 -2.22 0.94 1.33
C PHE A 129 -1.38 1.09 0.06
N LEU A 130 -1.78 0.41 -1.01
CA LEU A 130 -1.11 0.51 -2.30
C LEU A 130 -1.52 1.81 -3.00
N ARG A 131 -0.55 2.64 -3.33
CA ARG A 131 -0.75 3.91 -4.06
C ARG A 131 -0.77 3.69 -5.57
N GLY A 132 -1.27 4.70 -6.29
CA GLY A 132 -1.29 4.69 -7.75
C GLY A 132 0.10 4.70 -8.43
N ASP A 133 1.16 4.98 -7.68
CA ASP A 133 2.56 4.88 -8.12
C ASP A 133 3.19 3.50 -7.85
N ASN A 134 2.36 2.52 -7.51
CA ASN A 134 2.77 1.16 -7.15
C ASN A 134 3.69 1.08 -5.92
N SER A 135 3.47 1.97 -4.94
CA SER A 135 4.17 1.93 -3.66
C SER A 135 3.22 1.71 -2.49
N TRP A 136 3.68 0.97 -1.47
CA TRP A 136 2.98 0.85 -0.19
C TRP A 136 3.33 2.04 0.69
N ALA A 137 2.33 2.79 1.09
CA ALA A 137 2.50 3.95 1.96
C ALA A 137 1.50 3.91 3.12
N ALA A 138 1.88 4.48 4.23
CA ALA A 138 0.98 4.63 5.37
C ALA A 138 -0.25 5.45 4.97
N SER A 139 -1.41 5.08 5.49
CA SER A 139 -2.61 5.91 5.37
C SER A 139 -2.35 7.25 6.05
N GLY A 140 -2.55 8.34 5.32
CA GLY A 140 -2.40 9.68 5.88
C GLY A 140 -3.35 9.84 7.08
N GLY A 141 -2.79 10.22 8.21
CA GLY A 141 -3.49 10.56 9.44
C GLY A 141 -2.75 11.67 10.16
N ILE A 142 -3.23 12.10 11.33
CA ILE A 142 -2.49 13.02 12.18
C ILE A 142 -1.25 12.27 12.69
N THR A 143 -0.08 12.69 12.23
CA THR A 143 1.22 12.08 12.61
C THR A 143 1.85 12.75 13.82
N GLU A 144 1.46 13.99 14.08
CA GLU A 144 1.92 14.76 15.24
C GLU A 144 0.73 15.54 15.81
N PHE A 145 0.50 15.39 17.10
CA PHE A 145 -0.43 16.17 17.90
C PHE A 145 0.18 16.40 19.26
N ASP A 146 0.17 17.64 19.74
CA ASP A 146 0.66 17.99 21.06
C ASP A 146 -0.18 19.12 21.67
N GLN A 147 -0.29 19.14 22.98
CA GLN A 147 -1.01 20.17 23.69
C GLN A 147 -0.25 20.57 24.94
N TRP A 148 -0.14 21.88 25.13
CA TRP A 148 0.51 22.50 26.27
C TRP A 148 -0.46 23.46 26.96
N ARG A 149 -0.24 23.69 28.23
CA ARG A 149 -1.04 24.60 29.04
C ARG A 149 -0.18 25.46 29.95
N LEU A 150 -0.74 26.58 30.35
CA LEU A 150 -0.25 27.40 31.44
C LEU A 150 -0.68 26.77 32.75
N THR A 151 0.27 26.53 33.66
CA THR A 151 0.01 25.87 34.95
C THR A 151 -0.35 26.84 36.08
N THR A 152 0.18 28.05 36.02
CA THR A 152 0.01 29.06 37.07
C THR A 152 -0.39 30.39 36.46
N SER A 153 -1.42 31.00 37.01
CA SER A 153 -1.88 32.33 36.56
C SER A 153 -0.83 33.39 36.84
N PHE A 154 -0.81 34.40 35.96
CA PHE A 154 0.08 35.57 36.14
C PHE A 154 -0.66 36.84 35.73
N THR A 155 -0.14 37.99 36.18
CA THR A 155 -0.61 39.34 35.80
C THR A 155 0.46 40.05 34.99
N GLY A 156 0.03 41.03 34.19
CA GLY A 156 0.91 41.83 33.34
C GLY A 156 1.28 41.14 31.99
N ASP A 157 2.07 41.84 31.21
CA ASP A 157 2.52 41.39 29.90
C ASP A 157 3.48 40.22 29.97
N ALA A 158 3.39 39.31 29.01
CA ALA A 158 4.33 38.24 28.82
C ALA A 158 4.65 38.05 27.32
N VAL A 159 5.88 38.29 26.93
CA VAL A 159 6.34 38.25 25.52
C VAL A 159 7.72 37.57 25.45
N PRO A 160 7.80 36.28 25.27
CA PRO A 160 6.70 35.25 25.28
C PRO A 160 6.27 34.91 26.72
N ILE A 161 5.25 34.05 26.85
CA ILE A 161 4.97 33.30 28.07
C ILE A 161 6.13 32.32 28.27
N ALA A 162 7.12 32.70 29.09
CA ALA A 162 8.41 32.00 29.16
C ALA A 162 8.45 30.87 30.22
N SER A 163 7.54 30.87 31.18
CA SER A 163 7.52 29.95 32.31
C SER A 163 6.15 29.42 32.61
N ASN A 164 6.07 28.44 33.53
CA ASN A 164 4.83 27.79 33.95
C ASN A 164 4.07 27.15 32.78
N LEU A 165 4.79 26.64 31.80
CA LEU A 165 4.24 25.88 30.66
C LEU A 165 4.56 24.41 30.88
N GLU A 166 3.54 23.57 30.80
CA GLU A 166 3.68 22.11 30.80
C GLU A 166 2.96 21.48 29.63
N ARG A 167 3.45 20.33 29.17
CA ARG A 167 2.65 19.47 28.29
C ARG A 167 1.49 18.90 29.09
N VAL A 168 0.32 18.87 28.51
CA VAL A 168 -0.86 18.30 29.16
C VAL A 168 -0.56 16.85 29.58
N ASP A 169 -0.81 16.52 30.83
CA ASP A 169 -0.57 15.22 31.45
C ASP A 169 -1.82 14.66 32.15
N THR A 170 -2.97 15.30 31.94
CA THR A 170 -4.25 14.87 32.50
C THR A 170 -4.58 13.45 32.04
N THR A 171 -5.10 12.62 32.93
CA THR A 171 -5.51 11.25 32.63
C THR A 171 -6.40 11.18 31.38
N GLY A 172 -5.99 10.38 30.41
CA GLY A 172 -6.66 10.23 29.11
C GLY A 172 -6.11 11.11 27.99
N PHE A 173 -5.16 12.01 28.29
CA PHE A 173 -4.40 12.69 27.24
C PHE A 173 -3.16 11.88 26.86
N GLU A 174 -2.90 11.78 25.57
CA GLU A 174 -1.66 11.27 25.01
C GLU A 174 -1.32 12.06 23.76
N LYS A 175 -0.06 12.50 23.64
CA LYS A 175 0.42 13.12 22.41
C LYS A 175 0.57 12.08 21.30
N ILE A 176 0.43 12.50 20.06
CA ILE A 176 0.75 11.67 18.89
C ILE A 176 2.13 12.08 18.37
N GLY A 177 2.98 11.11 18.11
CA GLY A 177 4.33 11.34 17.57
C GLY A 177 5.32 11.88 18.61
N THR A 178 6.29 12.67 18.15
CA THR A 178 7.39 13.21 18.98
C THR A 178 6.92 14.34 19.90
N GLY A 179 6.03 15.20 19.38
CA GLY A 179 5.54 16.39 20.05
C GLY A 179 6.53 17.56 20.04
N MET A 180 6.05 18.74 20.45
CA MET A 180 6.83 19.97 20.50
C MET A 180 7.89 19.95 21.61
N THR A 181 8.96 20.71 21.40
CA THR A 181 9.91 21.03 22.47
C THR A 181 9.78 22.49 22.85
N ASN A 182 9.80 22.80 24.15
CA ASN A 182 9.72 24.16 24.67
C ASN A 182 11.05 24.57 25.33
N SER A 183 11.50 25.77 25.02
CA SER A 183 12.64 26.40 25.70
C SER A 183 12.27 27.85 25.99
N SER A 184 11.98 28.15 27.26
CA SER A 184 11.63 29.50 27.73
C SER A 184 10.53 30.16 26.90
N GLY A 185 9.43 29.42 26.60
CA GLY A 185 8.29 29.90 25.87
C GLY A 185 8.40 29.85 24.35
N VAL A 186 9.57 29.46 23.82
CA VAL A 186 9.76 29.25 22.37
C VAL A 186 9.62 27.77 22.05
N PHE A 187 8.68 27.44 21.18
CA PHE A 187 8.39 26.08 20.75
C PHE A 187 9.06 25.75 19.43
N SER A 188 9.66 24.56 19.37
CA SER A 188 10.28 23.99 18.18
C SER A 188 9.50 22.81 17.68
N PHE A 189 9.32 22.74 16.37
CA PHE A 189 8.61 21.66 15.70
C PHE A 189 9.50 20.42 15.54
N PRO A 190 8.98 19.19 15.76
CA PRO A 190 9.75 17.96 15.61
C PRO A 190 10.02 17.58 14.15
N SER A 191 9.18 18.05 13.22
CA SER A 191 9.29 17.74 11.79
C SER A 191 8.80 18.91 10.93
N THR A 192 9.23 18.93 9.67
CA THR A 192 8.66 19.82 8.65
C THR A 192 7.22 19.41 8.32
N GLY A 193 6.44 20.32 7.76
CA GLY A 193 5.06 20.05 7.40
C GLY A 193 4.13 21.24 7.65
N LYS A 194 2.88 21.09 7.31
CA LYS A 194 1.83 22.06 7.57
C LYS A 194 1.25 21.83 8.95
N TRP A 195 1.46 22.78 9.84
CA TRP A 195 1.05 22.71 11.24
C TRP A 195 -0.07 23.69 11.52
N TRP A 196 -1.17 23.17 12.06
CA TRP A 196 -2.22 24.01 12.60
C TRP A 196 -1.94 24.27 14.08
N VAL A 197 -1.63 25.53 14.37
CA VAL A 197 -1.33 26.02 15.71
C VAL A 197 -2.53 26.79 16.22
N ILE A 198 -3.01 26.44 17.42
CA ILE A 198 -4.14 27.06 18.08
C ILE A 198 -3.70 27.59 19.44
N TYR A 199 -4.01 28.82 19.71
CA TYR A 199 -3.77 29.45 21.00
C TYR A 199 -5.09 29.92 21.59
N THR A 200 -5.43 29.39 22.75
CA THR A 200 -6.58 29.81 23.56
C THR A 200 -6.06 30.47 24.82
N GLY A 201 -6.43 31.70 25.03
CA GLY A 201 -6.14 32.45 26.24
C GLY A 201 -7.41 32.64 27.07
N VAL A 202 -7.25 32.59 28.38
CA VAL A 202 -8.33 32.89 29.35
C VAL A 202 -7.87 33.99 30.28
N GLN A 203 -8.65 35.05 30.33
CA GLN A 203 -8.49 36.16 31.24
C GLN A 203 -9.45 35.99 32.42
N ASP A 204 -8.98 36.32 33.61
CA ASP A 204 -9.79 36.62 34.82
C ASP A 204 -9.61 38.11 35.11
N SER A 205 -10.68 38.86 34.96
CA SER A 205 -10.66 40.30 35.17
C SER A 205 -11.43 40.68 36.43
N ALA A 206 -10.78 41.42 37.28
CA ALA A 206 -11.39 41.99 38.48
C ALA A 206 -12.08 43.35 38.24
N ASN A 207 -11.83 43.99 37.10
CA ASN A 207 -12.29 45.31 36.77
C ASN A 207 -12.95 45.36 35.36
N SER A 208 -13.82 46.31 35.17
CA SER A 208 -14.49 46.56 33.88
C SER A 208 -13.54 47.25 32.89
N GLU A 209 -13.79 46.96 31.64
CA GLU A 209 -13.13 47.60 30.45
C GLU A 209 -11.68 47.20 30.14
N ASN A 210 -11.25 46.06 30.62
CA ASN A 210 -9.89 45.60 30.39
C ASN A 210 -9.80 44.53 29.32
N ASN A 211 -8.99 44.79 28.32
CA ASN A 211 -8.68 43.88 27.24
C ASN A 211 -7.41 43.13 27.51
N CYS A 212 -7.40 41.86 27.08
CA CYS A 212 -6.19 41.05 27.04
C CYS A 212 -6.00 40.54 25.63
N ASP A 213 -4.89 40.92 24.99
CA ASP A 213 -4.52 40.45 23.66
C ASP A 213 -3.70 39.16 23.78
N TYR A 214 -4.20 38.09 23.22
CA TYR A 214 -3.48 36.83 23.08
C TYR A 214 -2.92 36.75 21.66
N ARG A 215 -1.58 36.70 21.56
CA ARG A 215 -0.90 36.74 20.25
C ARG A 215 -0.11 35.48 20.00
N LEU A 216 -0.41 34.85 18.86
CA LEU A 216 0.40 33.79 18.29
C LEU A 216 1.45 34.43 17.38
N GLN A 217 2.73 34.18 17.68
CA GLN A 217 3.86 34.78 16.98
C GLN A 217 4.74 33.69 16.39
N VAL A 218 5.18 33.85 15.15
CA VAL A 218 6.07 32.92 14.45
C VAL A 218 7.36 33.58 14.02
N ALA A 219 8.43 32.81 13.96
CA ALA A 219 9.68 33.16 13.33
C ALA A 219 10.00 32.16 12.20
N THR A 220 10.59 32.64 11.11
CA THR A 220 11.11 31.82 10.01
C THR A 220 12.63 31.88 9.90
N ASP A 221 13.27 32.75 10.70
CA ASP A 221 14.72 32.94 10.79
C ASP A 221 15.33 32.44 12.11
N GLY A 222 14.48 31.91 13.02
CA GLY A 222 14.88 31.37 14.32
C GLY A 222 14.77 32.36 15.48
N SER A 223 14.59 33.66 15.23
CA SER A 223 14.70 34.70 16.28
C SER A 223 13.77 35.89 16.13
N SER A 224 13.37 36.25 14.91
CA SER A 224 12.52 37.42 14.65
C SER A 224 11.04 37.03 14.64
N PHE A 225 10.37 37.24 15.76
CA PHE A 225 8.98 36.83 15.93
C PHE A 225 8.01 37.93 15.47
N ALA A 226 7.06 37.56 14.61
CA ALA A 226 5.97 38.41 14.15
C ALA A 226 4.63 37.85 14.60
N ALA A 227 3.75 38.70 15.11
CA ALA A 227 2.39 38.33 15.44
C ALA A 227 1.60 38.09 14.16
N ILE A 228 1.08 36.87 14.02
CA ILE A 228 0.28 36.43 12.83
C ILE A 228 -1.14 36.04 13.20
N GLY A 229 -1.39 35.76 14.48
CA GLY A 229 -2.72 35.54 15.03
C GLY A 229 -2.91 36.38 16.28
N VAL A 230 -3.99 37.12 16.37
CA VAL A 230 -4.36 37.92 17.53
C VAL A 230 -5.82 37.67 17.89
N SER A 231 -6.08 37.42 19.15
CA SER A 231 -7.42 37.39 19.69
C SER A 231 -7.49 38.21 20.96
N VAL A 232 -8.65 38.81 21.20
CA VAL A 232 -8.86 39.74 22.32
C VAL A 232 -9.94 39.18 23.23
N ALA A 233 -9.63 38.99 24.49
CA ALA A 233 -10.61 38.80 25.52
C ALA A 233 -10.92 40.17 26.15
N SER A 234 -12.21 40.51 26.27
CA SER A 234 -12.67 41.78 26.85
C SER A 234 -13.65 41.47 27.96
N ALA A 235 -13.34 41.91 29.17
CA ALA A 235 -14.29 41.84 30.28
C ALA A 235 -15.28 43.00 30.21
N SER A 236 -16.55 42.72 30.47
CA SER A 236 -17.57 43.76 30.61
C SER A 236 -17.73 44.22 32.05
N ALA A 237 -18.13 45.46 32.23
CA ALA A 237 -18.30 46.08 33.54
C ALA A 237 -19.29 45.34 34.43
N GLY A 238 -18.90 44.91 35.61
CA GLY A 238 -19.89 44.59 36.60
C GLY A 238 -19.66 43.55 37.67
N GLY A 239 -18.47 43.07 37.95
CA GLY A 239 -18.34 42.13 39.06
C GLY A 239 -16.98 41.46 39.20
N SER A 240 -16.73 40.91 40.36
CA SER A 240 -15.51 40.15 40.65
C SER A 240 -15.48 38.81 39.89
N ASN A 241 -14.33 38.51 39.34
CA ASN A 241 -13.97 37.21 38.71
C ASN A 241 -14.77 36.87 37.44
N GLU A 242 -14.63 37.68 36.39
CA GLU A 242 -15.17 37.37 35.05
C GLU A 242 -14.13 36.67 34.20
N TYR A 243 -14.37 35.42 33.92
CA TYR A 243 -13.54 34.63 32.99
C TYR A 243 -14.01 34.89 31.55
N GLN A 244 -13.07 35.35 30.74
CA GLN A 244 -13.27 35.54 29.33
C GLN A 244 -12.19 34.76 28.55
N SER A 245 -12.62 34.06 27.53
CA SER A 245 -11.69 33.31 26.66
C SER A 245 -11.67 33.88 25.25
N SER A 246 -10.52 33.84 24.62
CA SER A 246 -10.38 34.09 23.20
C SER A 246 -9.40 33.15 22.56
N THR A 247 -9.58 32.89 21.28
CA THR A 247 -8.77 31.92 20.55
C THR A 247 -8.32 32.49 19.23
N CYS A 248 -7.05 32.34 18.88
CA CYS A 248 -6.51 32.54 17.55
C CYS A 248 -5.82 31.28 17.05
N SER A 249 -5.73 31.15 15.76
CA SER A 249 -5.07 30.00 15.13
C SER A 249 -4.38 30.42 13.85
N PHE A 250 -3.40 29.62 13.44
CA PHE A 250 -2.67 29.84 12.20
C PHE A 250 -2.20 28.50 11.62
N LEU A 251 -2.29 28.39 10.30
CA LEU A 251 -1.69 27.29 9.55
C LEU A 251 -0.27 27.68 9.16
N PHE A 252 0.73 27.10 9.81
CA PHE A 252 2.13 27.39 9.62
C PHE A 252 2.80 26.32 8.76
N ASP A 253 3.35 26.73 7.59
CA ASP A 253 4.16 25.84 6.74
C ASP A 253 5.60 25.81 7.28
N VAL A 254 5.93 24.79 8.02
CA VAL A 254 7.24 24.59 8.62
C VAL A 254 8.16 23.88 7.66
N THR A 255 8.93 24.64 6.90
CA THR A 255 9.91 24.10 5.93
C THR A 255 11.28 23.81 6.51
N ASN A 256 11.57 24.34 7.71
CA ASN A 256 12.84 24.16 8.41
C ASN A 256 12.64 24.17 9.93
N THR A 257 12.85 23.05 10.62
CA THR A 257 12.65 22.91 12.07
C THR A 257 13.65 23.68 12.92
N THR A 258 14.78 24.10 12.35
CA THR A 258 15.79 24.91 13.06
C THR A 258 15.38 26.37 13.15
N THR A 259 14.82 26.92 12.09
CA THR A 259 14.50 28.35 11.99
C THR A 259 13.03 28.66 12.19
N HIS A 260 12.13 27.72 11.89
CA HIS A 260 10.69 27.91 12.10
C HIS A 260 10.33 27.63 13.54
N LYS A 261 9.92 28.66 14.25
CA LYS A 261 9.58 28.64 15.68
C LYS A 261 8.25 29.31 15.91
N VAL A 262 7.61 28.99 17.01
CA VAL A 262 6.39 29.65 17.46
C VAL A 262 6.48 30.00 18.94
N GLN A 263 5.93 31.13 19.30
CA GLN A 263 5.76 31.56 20.69
C GLN A 263 4.41 32.20 20.92
N PHE A 264 4.03 32.30 22.16
CA PHE A 264 2.74 32.84 22.57
C PHE A 264 2.95 34.02 23.51
N ALA A 265 2.26 35.10 23.25
CA ALA A 265 2.38 36.33 24.01
C ALA A 265 1.04 36.79 24.54
N VAL A 266 1.09 37.52 25.64
CA VAL A 266 -0.03 38.19 26.26
C VAL A 266 0.33 39.65 26.44
N TYR A 267 -0.59 40.53 26.03
CA TYR A 267 -0.53 41.96 26.30
C TYR A 267 -1.82 42.34 27.03
N GLN A 268 -1.65 42.85 28.24
CA GLN A 268 -2.80 43.23 29.08
C GLN A 268 -2.92 44.75 29.07
N ALA A 269 -4.14 45.22 28.93
CA ALA A 269 -4.42 46.66 29.02
C ALA A 269 -4.25 47.22 30.45
N ASP A 270 -4.35 46.35 31.44
CA ASP A 270 -4.18 46.67 32.85
C ASP A 270 -3.51 45.50 33.58
N ASP A 271 -2.48 45.77 34.35
CA ASP A 271 -1.72 44.80 35.14
C ASP A 271 -2.55 44.12 36.24
N SER A 272 -3.76 44.57 36.51
CA SER A 272 -4.69 43.91 37.44
C SER A 272 -5.39 42.68 36.86
N ASN A 273 -5.37 42.50 35.55
CA ASN A 273 -5.91 41.33 34.90
C ASN A 273 -4.99 40.14 35.08
N SER A 274 -5.57 38.96 35.15
CA SER A 274 -4.83 37.72 35.27
C SER A 274 -5.04 36.83 34.06
N THR A 275 -3.96 36.37 33.45
CA THR A 275 -4.00 35.24 32.50
C THR A 275 -4.07 33.97 33.31
N VAL A 276 -5.10 33.16 33.08
CA VAL A 276 -5.47 32.02 33.93
C VAL A 276 -4.67 30.78 33.55
N GLY A 277 -3.96 30.22 34.52
CA GLY A 277 -3.26 28.95 34.44
C GLY A 277 -3.81 27.92 35.44
N ASN A 278 -3.69 26.65 35.12
CA ASN A 278 -4.09 25.55 36.01
C ASN A 278 -3.39 24.25 35.56
N THR A 279 -2.94 23.43 36.52
CA THR A 279 -2.26 22.17 36.26
C THR A 279 -3.18 21.03 35.83
N ASP A 280 -4.45 21.11 36.16
CA ASP A 280 -5.43 20.03 35.91
C ASP A 280 -6.36 20.34 34.75
N ARG A 281 -6.45 21.60 34.32
CA ARG A 281 -7.41 22.09 33.34
C ARG A 281 -6.76 23.00 32.31
N ASN A 282 -7.17 22.85 31.07
CA ASN A 282 -6.66 23.67 29.95
C ASN A 282 -7.45 24.98 29.85
N PHE A 283 -7.13 25.96 30.72
CA PHE A 283 -7.60 27.33 30.56
C PHE A 283 -6.82 28.03 29.45
N THR A 284 -5.64 28.51 29.75
CA THR A 284 -4.75 29.04 28.70
C THR A 284 -3.92 27.89 28.14
N SER A 285 -4.07 27.61 26.85
CA SER A 285 -3.50 26.42 26.22
C SER A 285 -3.07 26.63 24.78
N MET A 286 -2.13 25.82 24.35
CA MET A 286 -1.53 25.81 23.01
C MET A 286 -1.68 24.40 22.43
N THR A 287 -2.27 24.31 21.25
CA THR A 287 -2.45 23.03 20.56
C THR A 287 -1.71 23.05 19.23
N PHE A 288 -1.04 21.97 18.91
CA PHE A 288 -0.24 21.78 17.72
C PHE A 288 -0.67 20.51 16.98
N ILE A 289 -1.02 20.64 15.73
CA ILE A 289 -1.51 19.54 14.90
C ILE A 289 -0.78 19.58 13.56
N ARG A 290 -0.03 18.53 13.22
CA ARG A 290 0.52 18.37 11.88
C ARG A 290 -0.54 17.77 10.96
N ILE A 291 -0.96 18.50 9.95
CA ILE A 291 -2.06 18.09 9.05
C ILE A 291 -1.59 17.63 7.67
N GLY A 292 -0.30 17.82 7.34
CA GLY A 292 0.23 17.41 6.04
C GLY A 292 1.71 17.72 5.86
N ASP A 293 2.21 17.36 4.71
CA ASP A 293 3.57 17.67 4.27
C ASP A 293 3.67 19.09 3.70
N THR A 294 4.90 19.64 3.64
CA THR A 294 5.21 20.96 3.05
C THR A 294 5.07 20.92 1.54
#